data_0b86d38d1ac5bee0d2ce782ca3029311
#
_entry.id   0b86d38d1ac5bee0d2ce782ca3029311
#
_cell.length_a   1.000
_cell.length_b   1.000
_cell.length_c   1.000
_cell.angle_alpha   90.00
_cell.angle_beta   90.00
_cell.angle_gamma   90.00
#
_symmetry.space_group_name_H-M   'P 1'
#
loop_
_entity.id
_entity.type
_entity.pdbx_description
1 polymer ?
#
loop_
_entity_poly.entity_id
_entity_poly.type
_entity_poly.pdbx_seq_one_letter_code
_entity_poly.pdbx_strand_id
1 'polypeptide(L)'
;LFYENIEYFLQEYIAWEKVDAVGGTQNVFDQENYLSFTPEDITTFYSSQDTLGTNIDLINWNFVGGYEVYDVVDYEDLKILTLNYDEGDTEEFELNVIDDNIIRLYHVNSDTIYDFSGRGFLQYLKSEKTGKNSKQIVRNNNRKRTKIIRKTKIRRNLK
;
A
#
# COMPACT_ATOMS: atom_id res chain seq x y z
N LEU A 1 -1.32 -15.63 -4.76
CA LEU A 1 -0.05 -15.52 -4.13
C LEU A 1 -0.17 -15.22 -2.67
N PHE A 2 0.70 -15.77 -1.91
CA PHE A 2 0.67 -15.60 -0.49
C PHE A 2 1.94 -14.98 0.02
N TYR A 3 1.85 -13.93 0.82
CA TYR A 3 3.00 -13.31 1.41
C TYR A 3 2.84 -13.28 2.90
N GLU A 4 3.78 -13.84 3.63
CA GLU A 4 3.71 -13.84 5.05
C GLU A 4 3.81 -12.45 5.58
N ASN A 5 4.59 -11.60 4.96
CA ASN A 5 4.68 -10.23 5.40
C ASN A 5 4.39 -9.33 4.21
N ILE A 6 3.15 -8.94 4.11
CA ILE A 6 2.71 -8.12 3.01
C ILE A 6 3.39 -6.76 3.02
N GLU A 7 3.81 -6.28 4.16
CA GLU A 7 4.49 -4.97 4.21
C GLU A 7 5.80 -5.02 3.45
N TYR A 8 6.52 -6.15 3.54
CA TYR A 8 7.76 -6.26 2.81
C TYR A 8 7.48 -6.33 1.31
N PHE A 9 6.43 -7.00 0.94
CA PHE A 9 6.06 -7.12 -0.45
C PHE A 9 5.76 -5.73 -1.02
N LEU A 10 5.02 -4.92 -0.29
CA LEU A 10 4.68 -3.59 -0.77
C LEU A 10 5.93 -2.73 -0.92
N GLN A 11 6.97 -3.02 -0.16
CA GLN A 11 8.20 -2.25 -0.18
C GLN A 11 9.18 -2.70 -1.25
N GLU A 12 8.83 -3.72 -2.02
CA GLU A 12 9.75 -4.25 -3.03
C GLU A 12 9.85 -3.40 -4.28
N TYR A 13 9.01 -2.41 -4.44
CA TYR A 13 9.03 -1.57 -5.63
C TYR A 13 9.20 -0.12 -5.26
N ILE A 14 9.86 0.64 -6.13
CA ILE A 14 10.07 2.05 -5.88
C ILE A 14 8.72 2.74 -5.84
N ALA A 15 7.82 2.34 -6.73
CA ALA A 15 6.50 2.94 -6.77
C ALA A 15 5.49 1.95 -7.31
N TRP A 16 4.24 2.14 -6.95
CA TRP A 16 3.13 1.36 -7.48
C TRP A 16 2.30 2.31 -8.31
N GLU A 17 2.13 2.00 -9.57
CA GLU A 17 1.42 2.87 -10.49
C GLU A 17 0.03 2.35 -10.77
N LYS A 18 -0.97 3.21 -10.73
CA LYS A 18 -2.34 2.79 -10.96
C LYS A 18 -2.49 2.41 -12.43
N VAL A 19 -3.00 1.23 -12.67
CA VAL A 19 -3.20 0.75 -14.03
C VAL A 19 -4.68 0.56 -14.35
N ASP A 20 -5.54 0.59 -13.35
CA ASP A 20 -6.96 0.44 -13.62
C ASP A 20 -7.78 0.98 -12.44
N ALA A 21 -8.97 1.44 -12.70
CA ALA A 21 -9.86 1.90 -11.66
C ALA A 21 -11.26 1.68 -12.19
N VAL A 22 -12.04 0.85 -11.50
CA VAL A 22 -13.39 0.56 -11.97
C VAL A 22 -14.42 0.61 -10.86
N GLY A 23 -15.62 0.91 -11.21
CA GLY A 23 -16.76 0.88 -10.29
C GLY A 23 -16.74 1.99 -9.30
N GLY A 24 -17.65 1.91 -8.36
CA GLY A 24 -17.70 2.85 -7.26
C GLY A 24 -18.11 4.25 -7.63
N THR A 25 -17.90 5.15 -6.67
CA THR A 25 -18.26 6.54 -6.87
C THR A 25 -17.00 7.37 -6.83
N GLN A 26 -17.08 8.58 -7.34
CA GLN A 26 -15.96 9.48 -7.36
C GLN A 26 -15.51 9.77 -5.95
N ASN A 27 -14.22 9.83 -5.75
CA ASN A 27 -13.70 10.11 -4.42
C ASN A 27 -12.32 10.75 -4.55
N VAL A 28 -11.82 11.27 -3.44
CA VAL A 28 -10.55 12.00 -3.46
C VAL A 28 -9.37 11.14 -3.90
N PHE A 29 -9.39 9.86 -3.57
CA PHE A 29 -8.27 8.99 -3.90
C PHE A 29 -8.15 8.76 -5.41
N ASP A 30 -9.20 9.04 -6.18
CA ASP A 30 -9.14 8.87 -7.63
C ASP A 30 -7.99 9.64 -8.26
N GLN A 31 -7.52 10.69 -7.62
CA GLN A 31 -6.48 11.52 -8.19
C GLN A 31 -5.09 10.98 -7.89
N GLU A 32 -4.97 9.99 -7.03
CA GLU A 32 -3.65 9.50 -6.62
C GLU A 32 -3.23 8.35 -7.52
N ASN A 33 -2.26 8.60 -8.34
CA ASN A 33 -1.85 7.66 -9.36
C ASN A 33 -0.63 6.82 -9.00
N TYR A 34 0.15 7.24 -8.00
CA TYR A 34 1.33 6.51 -7.59
C TYR A 34 1.40 6.40 -6.07
N LEU A 35 1.81 5.25 -5.59
CA LEU A 35 2.01 5.04 -4.16
C LEU A 35 3.41 4.46 -3.96
N SER A 36 4.05 4.78 -2.86
CA SER A 36 5.32 4.18 -2.51
C SER A 36 5.25 3.80 -1.04
N PHE A 37 5.66 2.58 -0.71
CA PHE A 37 5.61 2.10 0.66
C PHE A 37 7.03 1.88 1.13
N THR A 38 7.40 2.44 2.28
CA THR A 38 8.76 2.38 2.76
C THR A 38 8.81 1.93 4.21
N PRO A 39 9.96 1.49 4.68
CA PRO A 39 10.09 1.10 6.08
C PRO A 39 10.46 2.28 6.98
N GLU A 40 10.49 3.50 6.44
CA GLU A 40 10.86 4.66 7.22
C GLU A 40 9.87 4.87 8.37
N ASP A 41 10.37 5.19 9.52
CA ASP A 41 9.59 5.40 10.73
C ASP A 41 8.58 4.26 10.87
N ILE A 42 9.08 3.07 10.69
CA ILE A 42 8.32 1.87 10.74
C ILE A 42 7.54 1.67 9.44
N THR A 43 6.57 2.47 9.12
CA THR A 43 5.86 2.33 7.86
C THR A 43 5.40 3.69 7.38
N THR A 44 6.05 4.22 6.39
CA THR A 44 5.70 5.51 5.81
C THR A 44 5.33 5.29 4.35
N PHE A 45 4.25 5.90 3.90
CA PHE A 45 3.91 5.83 2.50
C PHE A 45 3.95 7.23 1.90
N TYR A 46 4.11 7.26 0.58
CA TYR A 46 4.04 8.50 -0.17
C TYR A 46 3.02 8.30 -1.28
N SER A 47 2.37 9.36 -1.69
CA SER A 47 1.37 9.29 -2.74
C SER A 47 1.54 10.46 -3.70
N SER A 48 1.27 10.24 -4.96
CA SER A 48 1.47 11.26 -5.97
C SER A 48 0.30 11.36 -6.91
N GLN A 49 0.02 12.59 -7.34
CA GLN A 49 -1.03 12.84 -8.30
C GLN A 49 -0.43 13.04 -9.69
N ASP A 50 0.84 12.74 -9.87
CA ASP A 50 1.48 12.91 -11.18
C ASP A 50 0.77 12.07 -12.22
N THR A 51 0.86 12.50 -13.46
CA THR A 51 0.20 11.83 -14.57
C THR A 51 0.74 10.43 -14.74
N LEU A 52 -0.12 9.50 -15.09
CA LEU A 52 0.30 8.14 -15.36
C LEU A 52 1.35 8.16 -16.46
N GLY A 53 2.33 7.29 -16.34
CA GLY A 53 3.42 7.23 -17.30
C GLY A 53 4.62 8.10 -16.91
N THR A 54 4.58 8.73 -15.75
CA THR A 54 5.71 9.53 -15.31
C THR A 54 6.88 8.60 -14.96
N ASN A 55 8.09 9.04 -15.26
CA ASN A 55 9.28 8.29 -14.94
C ASN A 55 9.33 8.17 -13.42
N ILE A 56 9.45 6.96 -12.89
CA ILE A 56 9.35 6.75 -11.46
C ILE A 56 10.45 7.45 -10.68
N ASP A 57 11.57 7.76 -11.32
CA ASP A 57 12.63 8.45 -10.61
C ASP A 57 12.34 9.95 -10.51
N LEU A 58 11.32 10.42 -11.20
CA LEU A 58 11.01 11.83 -11.23
C LEU A 58 9.65 12.16 -10.63
N ILE A 59 9.03 11.21 -9.95
CA ILE A 59 7.72 11.42 -9.38
C ILE A 59 7.76 12.48 -8.29
N ASN A 60 6.78 13.36 -8.33
CA ASN A 60 6.67 14.38 -7.32
C ASN A 60 5.69 13.88 -6.28
N TRP A 61 6.17 13.59 -5.09
CA TRP A 61 5.32 13.01 -4.05
C TRP A 61 4.54 14.11 -3.35
N ASN A 62 3.23 14.08 -3.51
CA ASN A 62 2.37 15.14 -2.99
C ASN A 62 1.92 14.91 -1.56
N PHE A 63 1.82 13.65 -1.15
CA PHE A 63 1.32 13.33 0.17
C PHE A 63 2.23 12.32 0.86
N VAL A 64 2.25 12.37 2.18
CA VAL A 64 3.03 11.43 2.97
C VAL A 64 2.22 11.08 4.21
N GLY A 65 2.41 9.92 4.73
CA GLY A 65 1.74 9.50 5.95
C GLY A 65 2.21 8.13 6.38
N GLY A 66 1.53 7.55 7.34
CA GLY A 66 1.85 6.21 7.81
C GLY A 66 0.87 5.22 7.23
N TYR A 67 1.27 3.97 7.11
CA TYR A 67 0.34 2.96 6.64
C TYR A 67 0.41 1.74 7.54
N GLU A 68 -0.66 0.98 7.54
CA GLU A 68 -0.71 -0.24 8.32
C GLU A 68 -1.46 -1.29 7.53
N VAL A 69 -1.07 -2.53 7.69
CA VAL A 69 -1.78 -3.64 7.07
C VAL A 69 -2.28 -4.52 8.20
N TYR A 70 -3.57 -4.80 8.20
CA TYR A 70 -4.18 -5.59 9.26
C TYR A 70 -4.73 -6.89 8.70
N ASP A 71 -4.71 -7.93 9.52
CA ASP A 71 -5.35 -9.17 9.17
C ASP A 71 -6.75 -9.07 9.75
N VAL A 72 -7.69 -9.77 9.16
CA VAL A 72 -9.05 -9.76 9.66
C VAL A 72 -9.30 -11.10 10.34
N VAL A 73 -9.76 -11.06 11.56
CA VAL A 73 -10.02 -12.26 12.32
C VAL A 73 -11.03 -13.12 11.60
N ASP A 74 -10.77 -14.39 11.47
CA ASP A 74 -11.61 -15.33 10.80
C ASP A 74 -11.64 -15.22 9.26
N TYR A 75 -10.87 -14.33 8.68
CA TYR A 75 -10.82 -14.23 7.23
C TYR A 75 -9.34 -14.11 6.86
N GLU A 76 -8.65 -15.21 6.86
CA GLU A 76 -7.22 -15.22 6.62
C GLU A 76 -6.76 -14.58 5.32
N ASP A 77 -7.54 -14.66 4.30
CA ASP A 77 -7.10 -14.12 3.04
C ASP A 77 -7.40 -12.63 2.89
N LEU A 78 -8.07 -12.05 3.84
CA LEU A 78 -8.45 -10.67 3.73
C LEU A 78 -7.48 -9.80 4.48
N LYS A 79 -6.95 -8.78 3.83
CA LYS A 79 -6.06 -7.84 4.46
C LYS A 79 -6.66 -6.45 4.31
N ILE A 80 -6.46 -5.63 5.31
CA ILE A 80 -6.95 -4.25 5.24
C ILE A 80 -5.74 -3.33 5.24
N LEU A 81 -5.66 -2.45 4.26
CA LEU A 81 -4.59 -1.47 4.19
C LEU A 81 -5.19 -0.12 4.59
N THR A 82 -4.56 0.54 5.53
CA THR A 82 -5.00 1.86 5.95
C THR A 82 -3.89 2.85 5.66
N LEU A 83 -4.24 3.95 5.01
CA LEU A 83 -3.30 5.03 4.74
C LEU A 83 -3.71 6.20 5.61
N ASN A 84 -2.82 6.59 6.52
CA ASN A 84 -3.09 7.69 7.42
C ASN A 84 -2.25 8.87 6.99
N TYR A 85 -2.85 9.79 6.29
CA TYR A 85 -2.14 10.94 5.73
C TYR A 85 -1.76 11.90 6.86
N ASP A 86 -0.58 12.47 6.78
CA ASP A 86 -0.11 13.33 7.85
C ASP A 86 -1.04 14.53 8.06
N GLU A 87 -1.78 14.92 7.04
CA GLU A 87 -2.67 16.03 7.20
C GLU A 87 -3.96 15.65 7.88
N GLY A 88 -4.12 14.40 8.25
CA GLY A 88 -5.28 14.01 9.03
C GLY A 88 -6.31 13.12 8.39
N ASP A 89 -6.25 12.97 7.09
CA ASP A 89 -7.23 12.13 6.41
C ASP A 89 -6.79 10.67 6.49
N THR A 90 -7.72 9.77 6.30
CA THR A 90 -7.42 8.34 6.33
C THR A 90 -8.18 7.67 5.18
N GLU A 91 -7.54 6.72 4.54
CA GLU A 91 -8.20 5.92 3.51
C GLU A 91 -8.07 4.46 3.92
N GLU A 92 -9.09 3.69 3.67
CA GLU A 92 -9.09 2.27 4.02
C GLU A 92 -9.43 1.43 2.81
N PHE A 93 -8.68 0.36 2.62
CA PHE A 93 -8.87 -0.52 1.47
C PHE A 93 -8.79 -1.98 1.89
N GLU A 94 -9.46 -2.83 1.13
CA GLU A 94 -9.23 -4.25 1.24
C GLU A 94 -8.14 -4.52 0.23
N LEU A 95 -7.08 -5.19 0.63
CA LEU A 95 -5.92 -5.40 -0.20
C LEU A 95 -5.81 -6.85 -0.66
N ASN A 96 -5.66 -7.04 -1.94
CA ASN A 96 -5.44 -8.37 -2.49
C ASN A 96 -4.21 -8.34 -3.39
N VAL A 97 -3.39 -9.38 -3.29
CA VAL A 97 -2.22 -9.49 -4.14
C VAL A 97 -2.66 -10.33 -5.32
N ILE A 98 -2.61 -9.76 -6.51
CA ILE A 98 -3.06 -10.46 -7.70
C ILE A 98 -1.93 -11.29 -8.28
N ASP A 99 -0.71 -10.74 -8.31
CA ASP A 99 0.44 -11.51 -8.71
C ASP A 99 1.69 -10.81 -8.18
N ASP A 100 2.86 -11.17 -8.65
CA ASP A 100 4.11 -10.65 -8.13
C ASP A 100 4.24 -9.15 -8.21
N ASN A 101 3.56 -8.52 -9.09
CA ASN A 101 3.69 -7.08 -9.21
C ASN A 101 2.37 -6.35 -9.43
N ILE A 102 1.27 -6.96 -9.04
CA ILE A 102 -0.04 -6.29 -9.16
C ILE A 102 -0.78 -6.45 -7.84
N ILE A 103 -1.24 -5.35 -7.30
CA ILE A 103 -2.10 -5.40 -6.12
C ILE A 103 -3.43 -4.77 -6.47
N ARG A 104 -4.46 -5.22 -5.80
CA ARG A 104 -5.80 -4.70 -6.01
C ARG A 104 -6.29 -4.10 -4.70
N LEU A 105 -6.72 -2.87 -4.77
CA LEU A 105 -7.20 -2.15 -3.59
C LEU A 105 -8.67 -1.82 -3.79
N TYR A 106 -9.50 -2.41 -2.94
CA TYR A 106 -10.91 -2.12 -2.98
C TYR A 106 -11.14 -1.00 -1.97
N HIS A 107 -11.55 0.17 -2.43
CA HIS A 107 -11.70 1.35 -1.58
C HIS A 107 -13.01 1.23 -0.83
N VAL A 108 -12.93 1.06 0.47
CA VAL A 108 -14.11 0.74 1.27
C VAL A 108 -15.19 1.81 1.19
N ASN A 109 -14.79 3.06 1.19
CA ASN A 109 -15.74 4.13 1.21
C ASN A 109 -16.48 4.36 -0.10
N SER A 110 -15.87 4.14 -1.23
CA SER A 110 -16.47 4.44 -2.51
C SER A 110 -16.83 3.22 -3.33
N ASP A 111 -16.38 2.04 -2.90
CA ASP A 111 -16.57 0.79 -3.61
C ASP A 111 -15.81 0.77 -4.96
N THR A 112 -14.81 1.63 -5.11
CA THR A 112 -14.00 1.63 -6.33
C THR A 112 -12.89 0.60 -6.20
N ILE A 113 -12.58 -0.09 -7.27
CA ILE A 113 -11.51 -1.07 -7.26
C ILE A 113 -10.36 -0.51 -8.07
N TYR A 114 -9.20 -0.38 -7.45
CA TYR A 114 -8.01 0.14 -8.12
C TYR A 114 -6.98 -0.97 -8.24
N ASP A 115 -6.36 -1.09 -9.40
CA ASP A 115 -5.25 -2.03 -9.54
C ASP A 115 -3.98 -1.19 -9.72
N PHE A 116 -2.94 -1.57 -9.01
CA PHE A 116 -1.66 -0.88 -9.09
C PHE A 116 -0.57 -1.89 -9.46
N SER A 117 0.35 -1.46 -10.30
CA SER A 117 1.44 -2.30 -10.76
C SER A 117 2.74 -1.81 -10.16
N GLY A 118 3.57 -2.71 -9.67
CA GLY A 118 4.87 -2.36 -9.10
C GLY A 118 5.85 -1.95 -10.17
N ARG A 119 6.60 -0.86 -9.93
CA ARG A 119 7.60 -0.36 -10.83
C ARG A 119 8.91 -0.20 -10.09
N GLY A 120 9.99 -0.58 -10.73
CA GLY A 120 11.32 -0.41 -10.14
C GLY A 120 11.58 -1.37 -9.01
N PHE A 121 11.69 -2.64 -9.33
CA PHE A 121 11.93 -3.65 -8.33
C PHE A 121 13.23 -3.36 -7.60
N LEU A 122 13.20 -3.39 -6.28
CA LEU A 122 14.37 -3.09 -5.47
C LEU A 122 15.18 -4.35 -5.22
N GLN A 123 16.10 -4.60 -6.12
CA GLN A 123 16.93 -5.77 -6.05
C GLN A 123 17.71 -5.91 -4.77
N TYR A 124 18.20 -4.81 -4.25
CA TYR A 124 19.00 -4.91 -3.06
C TYR A 124 18.17 -5.42 -1.88
N LEU A 125 16.90 -5.14 -1.88
CA LEU A 125 16.06 -5.57 -0.79
C LEU A 125 15.92 -7.09 -0.86
N LYS A 126 15.77 -7.61 -2.05
CA LYS A 126 15.62 -9.01 -2.22
C LYS A 126 16.92 -9.70 -1.86
N SER A 127 18.02 -9.11 -2.21
CA SER A 127 19.30 -9.67 -1.93
C SER A 127 19.51 -9.77 -0.44
N GLU A 128 19.13 -8.76 0.27
CA GLU A 128 19.27 -8.76 1.68
C GLU A 128 18.43 -9.84 2.29
N LYS A 129 17.30 -10.06 1.76
CA LYS A 129 16.43 -11.07 2.29
C LYS A 129 17.08 -12.43 2.19
N THR A 130 17.88 -12.64 1.20
CA THR A 130 18.46 -13.95 1.06
C THR A 130 19.82 -14.03 1.71
N GLY A 131 20.49 -12.95 1.81
CA GLY A 131 21.80 -13.04 2.33
C GLY A 131 22.04 -12.54 3.71
N LYS A 132 21.87 -11.35 3.87
CA LYS A 132 22.12 -10.83 5.13
C LYS A 132 20.95 -10.44 5.71
N ASN A 133 19.97 -11.10 5.61
CA ASN A 133 18.73 -10.76 5.98
C ASN A 133 18.39 -10.74 7.38
N SER A 134 19.21 -11.01 8.25
CA SER A 134 18.81 -11.09 9.64
C SER A 134 18.20 -9.77 10.06
N LYS A 135 18.70 -8.69 9.57
CA LYS A 135 18.19 -7.47 9.94
C LYS A 135 16.80 -7.32 9.45
N GLN A 136 16.50 -7.70 8.30
CA GLN A 136 15.20 -7.59 7.80
C GLN A 136 14.24 -8.51 8.47
N ILE A 137 14.67 -9.65 8.85
CA ILE A 137 13.84 -10.60 9.51
C ILE A 137 13.42 -10.04 10.85
N VAL A 138 14.32 -9.40 11.55
CA VAL A 138 14.00 -8.86 12.85
C VAL A 138 12.98 -7.74 12.66
N ARG A 139 13.15 -6.93 11.65
CA ARG A 139 12.25 -5.84 11.42
C ARG A 139 10.87 -6.38 11.09
N ASN A 140 10.84 -7.48 10.37
CA ASN A 140 9.61 -8.08 10.00
C ASN A 140 8.86 -8.51 11.25
N ASN A 141 9.52 -9.11 12.19
CA ASN A 141 8.88 -9.54 13.39
C ASN A 141 8.35 -8.36 14.18
N ASN A 142 9.06 -7.29 14.18
CA ASN A 142 8.63 -6.15 14.91
C ASN A 142 7.39 -5.53 14.28
N ARG A 143 7.22 -5.70 13.02
CA ARG A 143 6.10 -5.08 12.38
C ARG A 143 4.92 -5.97 12.27
N LYS A 144 5.04 -7.18 12.73
CA LYS A 144 3.98 -8.01 12.66
C LYS A 144 2.84 -7.48 13.36
N ARG A 145 1.82 -7.11 12.83
CA ARG A 145 0.80 -6.61 13.53
C ARG A 145 -0.32 -7.34 13.39
N THR A 146 -1.02 -7.40 14.05
CA THR A 146 -1.97 -8.17 14.07
C THR A 146 -3.07 -7.64 14.29
N LYS A 147 -3.80 -7.52 13.79
CA LYS A 147 -4.65 -6.94 14.06
C LYS A 147 -5.89 -7.05 13.70
N ILE A 148 -6.67 -6.66 13.92
CA ILE A 148 -7.84 -6.71 13.87
C ILE A 148 -8.38 -5.75 13.41
N ILE A 149 -9.23 -5.65 12.86
CA ILE A 149 -9.72 -4.80 12.29
C ILE A 149 -10.89 -4.22 12.37
N ARG A 150 -11.22 -3.25 11.93
CA ARG A 150 -12.23 -2.61 12.10
C ARG A 150 -13.15 -2.76 11.06
N LYS A 151 -14.33 -2.61 11.27
CA LYS A 151 -15.23 -2.72 10.32
C LYS A 151 -15.77 -1.42 10.00
N THR A 152 -15.40 -0.40 10.65
CA THR A 152 -15.94 0.93 10.41
C THR A 152 -15.32 1.53 9.20
N LYS A 153 -16.08 2.13 8.36
CA LYS A 153 -15.55 2.78 7.21
C LYS A 153 -15.08 4.13 7.61
N ILE A 154 -13.96 4.53 7.09
CA ILE A 154 -13.40 5.79 7.41
C ILE A 154 -13.61 6.69 6.24
N ARG A 155 -14.14 7.89 6.46
CA ARG A 155 -14.45 8.74 5.44
C ARG A 155 -13.66 9.96 5.40
N ARG A 156 -13.09 10.29 4.35
CA ARG A 156 -12.33 11.48 4.15
C ARG A 156 -13.30 12.56 3.77
N ASN A 157 -13.05 13.78 4.15
CA ASN A 157 -13.90 14.86 3.78
C ASN A 157 -13.59 15.19 2.37
N LEU A 158 -14.60 15.21 1.53
CA LEU A 158 -14.37 15.53 0.16
C LEU A 158 -14.50 17.01 0.03
N LYS A 159 -13.60 17.61 -0.68
CA LYS A 159 -13.69 19.02 -0.79
C LYS A 159 -13.97 19.40 -2.13
#